data_ba933addfb258c5054abeeaf8fc72139
#
_entry.id   ba933addfb258c5054abeeaf8fc72139
#
_cell.length_a   1.000
_cell.length_b   1.000
_cell.length_c   1.000
_cell.angle_alpha   90.00
_cell.angle_beta   90.00
_cell.angle_gamma   90.00
#
_symmetry.space_group_name_H-M   'P 1'
#
loop_
_entity.id
_entity.type
_entity.pdbx_description
1 polymer ?
#
loop_
_entity_poly.entity_id
_entity_poly.type
_entity_poly.pdbx_seq_one_letter_code
_entity_poly.pdbx_strand_id
1 'polypeptide(L)'
;MTIEFFWQLPTAGDGRYADAKSHKRGERDKGGAAYFGQGVTDPRGTQYNYFDHLHQIAKAAELAHFDGIQVHNDPEGDESWIVAGYLTRSTKNLTVLTEFDASRGSAVYAAKNAVSYQRFSNSRFAWQISTGGDEKQRHRDGDFVDEADINPRIEEFLTVARNVITQTSYSFKGRFFEVLEGGFKGPLSNQKVPTVYLAGNTADSYALSARQADVHVLDAGHLDLVRADASRLHTLAAAEGRQLRIGLRIDLLARETQEEAEFDARRYLEQSGGQRAFGNSALWNGLTTKQNGAKATLVGSFEQVAEQLIAYLDAGVSSFILSAIPSLEEAYRIGENVLPALHAHIQATQQRAA
;
A
#
# COMPACT_ATOMS: atom_id res chain seq x y z
N MET A 1 11.68 -7.13 16.23
CA MET A 1 10.94 -6.17 15.37
C MET A 1 10.28 -6.97 14.26
N THR A 2 8.98 -6.79 13.99
CA THR A 2 8.29 -7.50 12.90
C THR A 2 8.61 -6.80 11.59
N ILE A 3 9.13 -7.53 10.60
CA ILE A 3 9.37 -7.02 9.24
C ILE A 3 8.29 -7.61 8.35
N GLU A 4 7.73 -6.79 7.43
CA GLU A 4 6.58 -7.13 6.61
C GLU A 4 6.79 -6.65 5.17
N PHE A 5 6.43 -7.50 4.20
CA PHE A 5 6.46 -7.21 2.77
C PHE A 5 5.04 -7.30 2.20
N PHE A 6 4.50 -6.16 1.79
CA PHE A 6 3.21 -6.05 1.13
C PHE A 6 3.40 -5.93 -0.38
N TRP A 7 2.55 -6.63 -1.14
CA TRP A 7 2.42 -6.42 -2.57
C TRP A 7 1.25 -5.49 -2.84
N GLN A 8 1.48 -4.42 -3.59
CA GLN A 8 0.43 -3.46 -3.93
C GLN A 8 -0.43 -3.96 -5.09
N LEU A 9 -1.75 -3.86 -4.95
CA LEU A 9 -2.70 -4.19 -6.00
C LEU A 9 -2.98 -2.99 -6.90
N PRO A 10 -3.01 -3.20 -8.22
CA PRO A 10 -3.31 -2.16 -9.20
C PRO A 10 -4.83 -1.96 -9.33
N THR A 11 -5.47 -1.28 -8.38
CA THR A 11 -6.94 -1.10 -8.31
C THR A 11 -7.52 -0.33 -9.49
N ALA A 12 -6.73 0.56 -10.13
CA ALA A 12 -7.12 1.32 -11.31
C ALA A 12 -6.74 0.64 -12.64
N GLY A 13 -6.16 -0.54 -12.60
CA GLY A 13 -5.77 -1.33 -13.77
C GLY A 13 -4.30 -1.72 -13.78
N ASP A 14 -4.04 -2.94 -14.24
CA ASP A 14 -2.70 -3.48 -14.39
C ASP A 14 -2.28 -3.34 -15.86
N GLY A 15 -1.59 -2.22 -16.18
CA GLY A 15 -1.13 -1.92 -17.53
C GLY A 15 0.12 -2.71 -17.91
N ARG A 16 0.25 -3.05 -19.20
CA ARG A 16 1.56 -3.27 -19.80
C ARG A 16 2.07 -1.92 -20.27
N TYR A 17 3.32 -1.58 -20.04
CA TYR A 17 3.89 -0.33 -20.53
C TYR A 17 3.74 -0.17 -22.06
N ALA A 18 3.89 -1.26 -22.81
CA ALA A 18 3.67 -1.28 -24.27
C ALA A 18 2.23 -0.93 -24.68
N ASP A 19 1.24 -1.26 -23.84
CA ASP A 19 -0.18 -1.11 -24.12
C ASP A 19 -0.87 -0.13 -23.16
N ALA A 20 -0.12 0.58 -22.33
CA ALA A 20 -0.63 1.41 -21.25
C ALA A 20 -1.61 2.51 -21.67
N LYS A 21 -1.64 2.86 -22.96
CA LYS A 21 -2.60 3.83 -23.52
C LYS A 21 -3.90 3.20 -23.99
N SER A 22 -3.94 1.89 -24.24
CA SER A 22 -5.04 1.23 -24.91
C SER A 22 -5.68 0.08 -24.11
N HIS A 23 -4.96 -0.58 -23.21
CA HIS A 23 -5.49 -1.78 -22.56
C HIS A 23 -5.07 -1.86 -21.09
N LYS A 24 -6.07 -2.06 -20.22
CA LYS A 24 -5.88 -2.48 -18.83
C LYS A 24 -6.06 -3.99 -18.75
N ARG A 25 -5.09 -4.71 -18.22
CA ARG A 25 -5.19 -6.18 -18.06
C ARG A 25 -6.36 -6.52 -17.14
N GLY A 26 -7.11 -7.55 -17.53
CA GLY A 26 -8.30 -7.96 -16.78
C GLY A 26 -9.56 -7.16 -17.10
N GLU A 27 -9.46 -5.98 -17.70
CA GLU A 27 -10.60 -5.21 -18.16
C GLU A 27 -11.10 -5.73 -19.52
N ARG A 28 -12.41 -5.60 -19.74
CA ARG A 28 -13.04 -5.85 -21.06
C ARG A 28 -13.41 -4.54 -21.71
N ASP A 29 -13.06 -4.42 -22.97
CA ASP A 29 -13.61 -3.33 -23.80
C ASP A 29 -15.13 -3.42 -23.85
N LYS A 30 -15.79 -2.27 -23.76
CA LYS A 30 -17.26 -2.13 -23.89
C LYS A 30 -17.81 -2.66 -25.21
N GLY A 31 -16.95 -3.01 -26.18
CA GLY A 31 -17.28 -3.60 -27.46
C GLY A 31 -17.38 -5.11 -27.50
N GLY A 32 -17.19 -5.81 -26.39
CA GLY A 32 -17.38 -7.27 -26.32
C GLY A 32 -16.26 -8.13 -26.92
N ALA A 33 -15.18 -7.54 -27.40
CA ALA A 33 -14.00 -8.29 -27.81
C ALA A 33 -13.19 -8.69 -26.57
N ALA A 34 -12.76 -9.95 -26.50
CA ALA A 34 -11.83 -10.38 -25.47
C ALA A 34 -10.53 -9.58 -25.59
N TYR A 35 -9.95 -9.23 -24.47
CA TYR A 35 -8.68 -8.50 -24.33
C TYR A 35 -7.51 -9.16 -25.09
N PHE A 36 -7.59 -10.43 -25.34
CA PHE A 36 -6.66 -11.21 -26.15
C PHE A 36 -6.95 -10.96 -27.63
N GLY A 37 -5.95 -10.54 -28.39
CA GLY A 37 -6.07 -10.18 -29.79
C GLY A 37 -6.86 -11.18 -30.65
N GLN A 38 -7.17 -10.82 -31.89
CA GLN A 38 -7.95 -11.66 -32.79
C GLN A 38 -7.42 -13.11 -32.83
N GLY A 39 -8.30 -14.06 -32.55
CA GLY A 39 -8.00 -15.49 -32.57
C GLY A 39 -7.63 -16.12 -31.22
N VAL A 40 -7.54 -15.34 -30.13
CA VAL A 40 -7.34 -15.86 -28.79
C VAL A 40 -8.64 -15.74 -27.99
N THR A 41 -9.22 -16.87 -27.63
CA THR A 41 -10.42 -16.92 -26.77
C THR A 41 -9.99 -17.15 -25.33
N ASP A 42 -10.49 -16.33 -24.41
CA ASP A 42 -10.37 -16.61 -22.98
C ASP A 42 -11.32 -17.78 -22.65
N PRO A 43 -10.80 -18.93 -22.17
CA PRO A 43 -11.64 -20.09 -21.82
C PRO A 43 -12.61 -19.80 -20.66
N ARG A 44 -12.36 -18.75 -19.88
CA ARG A 44 -13.23 -18.29 -18.78
C ARG A 44 -14.46 -17.54 -19.28
N GLY A 45 -14.49 -17.14 -20.54
CA GLY A 45 -15.61 -16.52 -21.21
C GLY A 45 -15.99 -15.15 -20.62
N THR A 46 -17.29 -14.85 -20.57
CA THR A 46 -17.82 -13.57 -20.10
C THR A 46 -17.85 -13.42 -18.58
N GLN A 47 -17.54 -14.46 -17.83
CA GLN A 47 -17.59 -14.45 -16.36
C GLN A 47 -16.33 -13.86 -15.72
N TYR A 48 -15.19 -13.87 -16.45
CA TYR A 48 -13.95 -13.26 -15.94
C TYR A 48 -14.06 -11.73 -15.95
N ASN A 49 -13.74 -11.10 -14.82
CA ASN A 49 -13.76 -9.66 -14.64
C ASN A 49 -12.47 -9.19 -13.93
N TYR A 50 -12.36 -7.87 -13.68
CA TYR A 50 -11.16 -7.31 -13.10
C TYR A 50 -10.90 -7.78 -11.65
N PHE A 51 -11.92 -8.07 -10.87
CA PHE A 51 -11.76 -8.66 -9.53
C PHE A 51 -11.10 -10.05 -9.60
N ASP A 52 -11.39 -10.83 -10.64
CA ASP A 52 -10.71 -12.13 -10.85
C ASP A 52 -9.23 -11.93 -11.15
N HIS A 53 -8.85 -10.85 -11.84
CA HIS A 53 -7.46 -10.49 -12.08
C HIS A 53 -6.78 -10.07 -10.78
N LEU A 54 -7.39 -9.19 -9.98
CA LEU A 54 -6.88 -8.81 -8.66
C LEU A 54 -6.74 -10.02 -7.74
N HIS A 55 -7.69 -10.95 -7.79
CA HIS A 55 -7.61 -12.21 -7.05
C HIS A 55 -6.40 -13.06 -7.48
N GLN A 56 -6.10 -13.15 -8.78
CA GLN A 56 -4.91 -13.87 -9.26
C GLN A 56 -3.62 -13.22 -8.74
N ILE A 57 -3.54 -11.89 -8.74
CA ILE A 57 -2.38 -11.16 -8.17
C ILE A 57 -2.25 -11.45 -6.67
N ALA A 58 -3.34 -11.39 -5.91
CA ALA A 58 -3.31 -11.68 -4.48
C ALA A 58 -2.88 -13.14 -4.21
N LYS A 59 -3.33 -14.09 -5.03
CA LYS A 59 -2.88 -15.49 -4.95
C LYS A 59 -1.40 -15.65 -5.31
N ALA A 60 -0.91 -14.93 -6.31
CA ALA A 60 0.52 -14.90 -6.64
C ALA A 60 1.34 -14.38 -5.45
N ALA A 61 0.93 -13.27 -4.84
CA ALA A 61 1.59 -12.73 -3.66
C ALA A 61 1.57 -13.72 -2.47
N GLU A 62 0.44 -14.42 -2.24
CA GLU A 62 0.34 -15.43 -1.19
C GLU A 62 1.29 -16.62 -1.42
N LEU A 63 1.39 -17.10 -2.67
CA LEU A 63 2.27 -18.20 -3.06
C LEU A 63 3.74 -17.79 -3.09
N ALA A 64 4.02 -16.54 -3.40
CA ALA A 64 5.36 -15.94 -3.41
C ALA A 64 5.83 -15.45 -2.03
N HIS A 65 5.10 -15.81 -0.96
CA HIS A 65 5.47 -15.56 0.44
C HIS A 65 5.56 -14.08 0.84
N PHE A 66 4.74 -13.21 0.23
CA PHE A 66 4.50 -11.89 0.80
C PHE A 66 3.67 -12.01 2.10
N ASP A 67 3.87 -11.09 3.03
CA ASP A 67 3.13 -11.03 4.30
C ASP A 67 1.74 -10.42 4.15
N GLY A 68 1.54 -9.61 3.11
CA GLY A 68 0.27 -8.96 2.85
C GLY A 68 0.11 -8.38 1.46
N ILE A 69 -1.08 -7.84 1.24
CA ILE A 69 -1.42 -7.04 0.06
C ILE A 69 -1.89 -5.66 0.50
N GLN A 70 -1.46 -4.64 -0.22
CA GLN A 70 -2.01 -3.30 -0.06
C GLN A 70 -3.05 -3.06 -1.15
N VAL A 71 -4.26 -2.70 -0.72
CA VAL A 71 -5.35 -2.25 -1.61
C VAL A 71 -5.29 -0.73 -1.66
N HIS A 72 -4.69 -0.23 -2.73
CA HIS A 72 -4.50 1.21 -2.92
C HIS A 72 -5.83 1.92 -3.23
N ASN A 73 -6.01 3.11 -2.65
CA ASN A 73 -7.15 3.98 -2.93
C ASN A 73 -6.84 4.88 -4.14
N ASP A 74 -7.07 4.36 -5.34
CA ASP A 74 -6.90 5.14 -6.56
C ASP A 74 -8.21 5.85 -6.92
N PRO A 75 -8.20 7.16 -7.20
CA PRO A 75 -9.41 7.91 -7.56
C PRO A 75 -10.13 7.41 -8.83
N GLU A 76 -9.40 6.73 -9.71
CA GLU A 76 -9.93 6.16 -10.96
C GLU A 76 -10.14 4.64 -10.85
N GLY A 77 -9.82 4.04 -9.67
CA GLY A 77 -9.91 2.61 -9.41
C GLY A 77 -11.20 2.18 -8.73
N ASP A 78 -11.28 0.86 -8.49
CA ASP A 78 -12.35 0.29 -7.70
C ASP A 78 -12.23 0.69 -6.22
N GLU A 79 -13.36 0.78 -5.54
CA GLU A 79 -13.42 1.15 -4.13
C GLU A 79 -12.67 0.13 -3.24
N SER A 80 -11.72 0.62 -2.47
CA SER A 80 -10.72 -0.20 -1.76
C SER A 80 -11.35 -1.16 -0.72
N TRP A 81 -12.42 -0.75 -0.03
CA TRP A 81 -13.13 -1.60 0.92
C TRP A 81 -13.85 -2.78 0.23
N ILE A 82 -14.39 -2.55 -0.97
CA ILE A 82 -15.05 -3.60 -1.76
C ILE A 82 -14.01 -4.62 -2.22
N VAL A 83 -12.88 -4.14 -2.79
CA VAL A 83 -11.76 -5.00 -3.20
C VAL A 83 -11.20 -5.80 -2.02
N ALA A 84 -10.94 -5.13 -0.89
CA ALA A 84 -10.45 -5.78 0.33
C ALA A 84 -11.41 -6.89 0.82
N GLY A 85 -12.73 -6.65 0.80
CA GLY A 85 -13.74 -7.64 1.19
C GLY A 85 -13.71 -8.88 0.33
N TYR A 86 -13.62 -8.69 -0.98
CA TYR A 86 -13.51 -9.78 -1.94
C TYR A 86 -12.25 -10.63 -1.70
N LEU A 87 -11.09 -9.98 -1.50
CA LEU A 87 -9.81 -10.66 -1.34
C LEU A 87 -9.65 -11.32 0.03
N THR A 88 -10.19 -10.73 1.09
CA THR A 88 -10.16 -11.32 2.43
C THR A 88 -10.78 -12.73 2.46
N ARG A 89 -11.84 -12.95 1.68
CA ARG A 89 -12.49 -14.26 1.57
C ARG A 89 -11.63 -15.29 0.84
N SER A 90 -10.84 -14.85 -0.11
CA SER A 90 -10.12 -15.74 -1.04
C SER A 90 -8.65 -15.99 -0.67
N THR A 91 -8.10 -15.24 0.30
CA THR A 91 -6.74 -15.41 0.82
C THR A 91 -6.76 -15.98 2.24
N LYS A 92 -5.69 -16.67 2.67
CA LYS A 92 -5.62 -17.33 3.98
C LYS A 92 -4.62 -16.68 4.93
N ASN A 93 -3.48 -16.25 4.41
CA ASN A 93 -2.34 -15.80 5.22
C ASN A 93 -2.06 -14.30 5.08
N LEU A 94 -2.41 -13.69 3.95
CA LEU A 94 -2.08 -12.30 3.68
C LEU A 94 -2.83 -11.33 4.61
N THR A 95 -2.11 -10.39 5.17
CA THR A 95 -2.68 -9.19 5.78
C THR A 95 -3.20 -8.27 4.67
N VAL A 96 -4.44 -7.78 4.80
CA VAL A 96 -5.04 -6.86 3.84
C VAL A 96 -4.91 -5.44 4.39
N LEU A 97 -3.97 -4.67 3.84
CA LEU A 97 -3.75 -3.26 4.15
C LEU A 97 -4.64 -2.42 3.23
N THR A 98 -5.74 -1.91 3.74
CA THR A 98 -6.72 -1.17 2.96
C THR A 98 -6.51 0.33 3.13
N GLU A 99 -6.27 1.00 2.02
CA GLU A 99 -6.13 2.46 1.97
C GLU A 99 -7.49 3.13 1.71
N PHE A 100 -7.79 4.19 2.44
CA PHE A 100 -9.01 4.99 2.28
C PHE A 100 -8.87 6.37 2.91
N ASP A 101 -9.79 7.28 2.57
CA ASP A 101 -9.79 8.65 3.08
C ASP A 101 -10.69 8.81 4.29
N ALA A 102 -10.23 9.53 5.31
CA ALA A 102 -11.03 9.86 6.49
C ALA A 102 -12.23 10.78 6.16
N SER A 103 -12.26 11.36 4.97
CA SER A 103 -13.40 12.14 4.45
C SER A 103 -14.62 11.28 4.08
N ARG A 104 -14.41 9.99 3.80
CA ARG A 104 -15.45 9.10 3.26
C ARG A 104 -16.33 8.48 4.35
N GLY A 105 -16.98 9.31 5.14
CA GLY A 105 -18.03 8.88 6.05
C GLY A 105 -17.66 8.91 7.53
N SER A 106 -18.47 8.22 8.33
CA SER A 106 -18.37 8.18 9.77
C SER A 106 -17.21 7.33 10.27
N ALA A 107 -16.42 7.84 11.22
CA ALA A 107 -15.38 7.08 11.91
C ALA A 107 -15.95 5.82 12.60
N VAL A 108 -17.18 5.88 13.12
CA VAL A 108 -17.89 4.73 13.72
C VAL A 108 -18.23 3.67 12.65
N TYR A 109 -18.62 4.11 11.44
CA TYR A 109 -18.93 3.19 10.35
C TYR A 109 -17.65 2.50 9.83
N ALA A 110 -16.56 3.24 9.66
CA ALA A 110 -15.27 2.66 9.30
C ALA A 110 -14.77 1.68 10.38
N ALA A 111 -14.90 2.02 11.65
CA ALA A 111 -14.59 1.13 12.76
C ALA A 111 -15.44 -0.14 12.72
N LYS A 112 -16.76 -0.06 12.40
CA LYS A 112 -17.62 -1.22 12.24
C LYS A 112 -17.19 -2.13 11.09
N ASN A 113 -16.83 -1.56 9.97
CA ASN A 113 -16.25 -2.30 8.85
C ASN A 113 -14.98 -3.04 9.29
N ALA A 114 -14.06 -2.33 9.93
CA ALA A 114 -12.79 -2.90 10.38
C ALA A 114 -12.98 -4.08 11.35
N VAL A 115 -13.82 -3.95 12.37
CA VAL A 115 -14.06 -5.08 13.31
C VAL A 115 -14.75 -6.25 12.62
N SER A 116 -15.55 -6.01 11.58
CA SER A 116 -16.13 -7.07 10.77
C SER A 116 -15.03 -7.79 9.97
N TYR A 117 -14.12 -7.05 9.35
CA TYR A 117 -12.95 -7.63 8.67
C TYR A 117 -12.05 -8.42 9.61
N GLN A 118 -11.75 -7.90 10.80
CA GLN A 118 -10.96 -8.60 11.81
C GLN A 118 -11.59 -9.97 12.16
N ARG A 119 -12.88 -10.02 12.28
CA ARG A 119 -13.60 -11.29 12.55
C ARG A 119 -13.50 -12.27 11.37
N PHE A 120 -13.72 -11.79 10.14
CA PHE A 120 -13.74 -12.66 8.95
C PHE A 120 -12.35 -13.11 8.53
N SER A 121 -11.34 -12.26 8.75
CA SER A 121 -9.97 -12.49 8.35
C SER A 121 -9.10 -13.13 9.44
N ASN A 122 -9.63 -13.36 10.63
CA ASN A 122 -8.83 -13.76 11.78
C ASN A 122 -7.72 -12.75 12.10
N SER A 123 -8.10 -11.47 12.21
CA SER A 123 -7.21 -10.33 12.54
C SER A 123 -6.14 -10.00 11.48
N ARG A 124 -6.37 -10.34 10.21
CA ARG A 124 -5.49 -10.02 9.07
C ARG A 124 -5.89 -8.75 8.33
N PHE A 125 -6.33 -7.73 9.04
CA PHE A 125 -6.77 -6.47 8.44
C PHE A 125 -6.01 -5.30 9.05
N ALA A 126 -5.53 -4.38 8.21
CA ALA A 126 -4.85 -3.16 8.59
C ALA A 126 -5.41 -1.95 7.82
N TRP A 127 -5.24 -0.75 8.38
CA TRP A 127 -5.66 0.51 7.78
C TRP A 127 -4.51 1.32 7.27
N GLN A 128 -4.65 1.88 6.08
CA GLN A 128 -3.87 3.02 5.63
C GLN A 128 -4.82 4.20 5.42
N ILE A 129 -4.61 5.29 6.16
CA ILE A 129 -5.43 6.49 6.02
C ILE A 129 -4.70 7.46 5.10
N SER A 130 -5.36 7.83 4.00
CA SER A 130 -4.85 8.82 3.05
C SER A 130 -5.43 10.20 3.29
N THR A 131 -4.80 11.21 2.70
CA THR A 131 -5.24 12.61 2.77
C THR A 131 -6.23 12.99 1.65
N GLY A 132 -6.58 12.04 0.76
CA GLY A 132 -7.51 12.27 -0.34
C GLY A 132 -6.90 12.91 -1.60
N GLY A 133 -5.57 12.88 -1.74
CA GLY A 133 -4.88 13.46 -2.88
C GLY A 133 -4.74 14.99 -2.82
N ASP A 134 -4.60 15.63 -3.99
CA ASP A 134 -4.54 17.08 -4.08
C ASP A 134 -5.94 17.74 -3.92
N GLU A 135 -5.97 19.05 -3.73
CA GLU A 135 -7.21 19.82 -3.53
C GLU A 135 -8.24 19.56 -4.65
N LYS A 136 -7.79 19.51 -5.89
CA LYS A 136 -8.68 19.29 -7.05
C LYS A 136 -9.31 17.90 -6.99
N GLN A 137 -8.56 16.87 -6.57
CA GLN A 137 -9.10 15.54 -6.42
C GLN A 137 -10.08 15.48 -5.25
N ARG A 138 -9.74 16.06 -4.10
CA ARG A 138 -10.65 16.13 -2.94
C ARG A 138 -11.98 16.79 -3.30
N HIS A 139 -11.95 17.91 -4.04
CA HIS A 139 -13.17 18.58 -4.50
C HIS A 139 -14.01 17.72 -5.45
N ARG A 140 -13.38 16.91 -6.31
CA ARG A 140 -14.11 15.92 -7.16
C ARG A 140 -14.79 14.85 -6.33
N ASP A 141 -14.17 14.46 -5.24
CA ASP A 141 -14.70 13.46 -4.31
C ASP A 141 -15.68 14.04 -3.28
N GLY A 142 -15.99 15.34 -3.37
CA GLY A 142 -16.96 16.04 -2.51
C GLY A 142 -16.37 16.46 -1.16
N ASP A 143 -15.05 16.44 -1.01
CA ASP A 143 -14.36 16.90 0.18
C ASP A 143 -13.83 18.32 0.01
N PHE A 144 -14.45 19.27 0.72
CA PHE A 144 -14.16 20.69 0.68
C PHE A 144 -13.53 21.20 2.00
N VAL A 145 -12.97 20.31 2.79
CA VAL A 145 -12.27 20.70 4.01
C VAL A 145 -10.96 21.41 3.65
N ASP A 146 -10.66 22.49 4.38
CA ASP A 146 -9.44 23.24 4.22
C ASP A 146 -8.20 22.35 4.42
N GLU A 147 -7.12 22.61 3.70
CA GLU A 147 -5.89 21.82 3.77
C GLU A 147 -5.35 21.72 5.21
N ALA A 148 -5.41 22.81 5.98
CA ALA A 148 -4.99 22.86 7.38
C ALA A 148 -5.82 21.93 8.30
N ASP A 149 -7.01 21.54 7.88
CA ASP A 149 -7.94 20.72 8.66
C ASP A 149 -7.88 19.23 8.33
N ILE A 150 -7.14 18.82 7.31
CA ILE A 150 -7.03 17.43 6.88
C ILE A 150 -6.42 16.57 7.99
N ASN A 151 -5.24 16.94 8.50
CA ASN A 151 -4.57 16.20 9.56
C ASN A 151 -5.36 16.23 10.89
N PRO A 152 -5.89 17.36 11.36
CA PRO A 152 -6.79 17.38 12.52
C PRO A 152 -8.01 16.48 12.37
N ARG A 153 -8.64 16.43 11.19
CA ARG A 153 -9.77 15.54 10.92
C ARG A 153 -9.36 14.06 10.98
N ILE A 154 -8.21 13.69 10.40
CA ILE A 154 -7.68 12.31 10.49
C ILE A 154 -7.41 11.94 11.96
N GLU A 155 -6.89 12.86 12.76
CA GLU A 155 -6.63 12.63 14.17
C GLU A 155 -7.92 12.37 14.97
N GLU A 156 -8.96 13.19 14.78
CA GLU A 156 -10.27 12.94 15.38
C GLU A 156 -10.90 11.62 14.89
N PHE A 157 -10.81 11.34 13.59
CA PHE A 157 -11.29 10.10 12.99
C PHE A 157 -10.68 8.88 13.67
N LEU A 158 -9.34 8.83 13.79
CA LEU A 158 -8.63 7.71 14.42
C LEU A 158 -8.94 7.61 15.91
N THR A 159 -9.04 8.74 16.59
CA THR A 159 -9.42 8.80 18.01
C THR A 159 -10.81 8.19 18.23
N VAL A 160 -11.80 8.63 17.46
CA VAL A 160 -13.17 8.09 17.55
C VAL A 160 -13.21 6.61 17.18
N ALA A 161 -12.60 6.23 16.05
CA ALA A 161 -12.61 4.86 15.56
C ALA A 161 -12.00 3.87 16.56
N ARG A 162 -10.85 4.21 17.15
CA ARG A 162 -10.19 3.37 18.16
C ARG A 162 -11.03 3.21 19.43
N ASN A 163 -11.58 4.34 19.92
CA ASN A 163 -12.34 4.30 21.15
C ASN A 163 -13.67 3.55 21.05
N VAL A 164 -14.37 3.64 19.91
CA VAL A 164 -15.60 2.84 19.72
C VAL A 164 -15.33 1.34 19.53
N ILE A 165 -14.10 0.95 19.12
CA ILE A 165 -13.68 -0.45 19.07
C ILE A 165 -13.36 -0.98 20.47
N THR A 166 -12.68 -0.18 21.29
CA THR A 166 -12.09 -0.62 22.56
C THR A 166 -13.00 -0.38 23.78
N GLN A 167 -14.01 0.49 23.67
CA GLN A 167 -14.92 0.84 24.76
C GLN A 167 -16.35 0.41 24.45
N THR A 168 -17.08 -0.04 25.45
CA THR A 168 -18.48 -0.45 25.33
C THR A 168 -19.47 0.72 25.39
N SER A 169 -19.02 1.88 25.87
CA SER A 169 -19.74 3.15 25.84
C SER A 169 -18.70 4.27 25.72
N TYR A 170 -18.78 5.05 24.65
CA TYR A 170 -17.88 6.14 24.33
C TYR A 170 -18.65 7.32 23.78
N SER A 171 -18.43 8.50 24.36
CA SER A 171 -18.97 9.78 23.87
C SER A 171 -17.84 10.72 23.52
N PHE A 172 -17.94 11.38 22.39
CA PHE A 172 -16.96 12.31 21.88
C PHE A 172 -17.66 13.47 21.17
N LYS A 173 -17.19 14.68 21.39
CA LYS A 173 -17.62 15.86 20.64
C LYS A 173 -16.39 16.65 20.23
N GLY A 174 -16.04 16.51 18.96
CA GLY A 174 -14.93 17.20 18.32
C GLY A 174 -15.40 18.25 17.32
N ARG A 175 -14.51 18.67 16.49
CA ARG A 175 -14.79 19.63 15.41
C ARG A 175 -15.38 18.93 14.17
N PHE A 176 -14.97 17.71 13.89
CA PHE A 176 -15.31 16.96 12.67
C PHE A 176 -16.23 15.78 12.96
N PHE A 177 -16.16 15.19 14.14
CA PHE A 177 -16.93 14.03 14.51
C PHE A 177 -17.60 14.21 15.86
N GLU A 178 -18.82 13.65 15.99
CA GLU A 178 -19.57 13.58 17.25
C GLU A 178 -20.14 12.18 17.42
N VAL A 179 -20.00 11.60 18.60
CA VAL A 179 -20.52 10.29 18.97
C VAL A 179 -21.11 10.39 20.37
N LEU A 180 -22.31 9.85 20.54
CA LEU A 180 -22.99 9.77 21.84
C LEU A 180 -23.24 8.30 22.17
N GLU A 181 -22.73 7.84 23.32
CA GLU A 181 -22.88 6.47 23.83
C GLU A 181 -22.53 5.37 22.81
N GLY A 182 -21.54 5.64 21.94
CA GLY A 182 -21.02 4.69 20.96
C GLY A 182 -20.29 3.53 21.64
N GLY A 183 -19.77 2.63 20.80
CA GLY A 183 -19.07 1.42 21.25
C GLY A 183 -19.75 0.15 20.78
N PHE A 184 -18.94 -0.85 20.44
CA PHE A 184 -19.47 -2.09 19.90
C PHE A 184 -19.81 -3.09 20.99
N LYS A 185 -20.95 -3.77 20.81
CA LYS A 185 -21.47 -4.80 21.70
C LYS A 185 -21.67 -6.12 20.93
N GLY A 186 -21.90 -7.20 21.67
CA GLY A 186 -22.14 -8.51 21.09
C GLY A 186 -20.95 -9.03 20.28
N PRO A 187 -21.16 -9.59 19.08
CA PRO A 187 -20.08 -10.22 18.31
C PRO A 187 -19.03 -9.25 17.78
N LEU A 188 -19.29 -7.94 17.80
CA LEU A 188 -18.32 -6.92 17.37
C LEU A 188 -17.47 -6.36 18.51
N SER A 189 -17.79 -6.71 19.78
CA SER A 189 -16.98 -6.30 20.93
C SER A 189 -15.66 -7.07 21.00
N ASN A 190 -14.67 -6.49 21.68
CA ASN A 190 -13.36 -7.10 21.94
C ASN A 190 -12.57 -7.50 20.68
N GLN A 191 -12.84 -6.83 19.57
CA GLN A 191 -12.03 -7.03 18.36
C GLN A 191 -10.72 -6.24 18.43
N LYS A 192 -9.68 -6.78 17.79
CA LYS A 192 -8.39 -6.09 17.68
C LYS A 192 -8.54 -4.83 16.83
N VAL A 193 -8.01 -3.70 17.33
CA VAL A 193 -7.88 -2.49 16.54
C VAL A 193 -6.93 -2.79 15.36
N PRO A 194 -7.28 -2.43 14.12
CA PRO A 194 -6.38 -2.58 13.00
C PRO A 194 -5.08 -1.80 13.20
N THR A 195 -3.97 -2.34 12.71
CA THR A 195 -2.72 -1.58 12.62
C THR A 195 -2.94 -0.38 11.69
N VAL A 196 -2.54 0.81 12.12
CA VAL A 196 -2.74 2.07 11.41
C VAL A 196 -1.47 2.51 10.71
N TYR A 197 -1.55 2.63 9.40
CA TYR A 197 -0.52 3.19 8.53
C TYR A 197 -0.92 4.62 8.15
N LEU A 198 0.00 5.56 8.30
CA LEU A 198 -0.11 6.93 7.78
C LEU A 198 1.09 7.21 6.87
N ALA A 199 0.90 8.15 5.94
CA ALA A 199 1.94 8.59 5.03
C ALA A 199 1.97 10.13 4.96
N GLY A 200 3.01 10.66 4.35
CA GLY A 200 3.19 12.08 4.11
C GLY A 200 4.64 12.50 4.37
N ASN A 201 4.99 13.70 3.90
CA ASN A 201 6.35 14.21 3.95
C ASN A 201 6.43 15.63 4.54
N THR A 202 5.37 16.05 5.24
CA THR A 202 5.30 17.35 5.92
C THR A 202 5.57 17.23 7.43
N ALA A 203 5.94 18.32 8.06
CA ALA A 203 6.10 18.35 9.51
C ALA A 203 4.81 17.94 10.25
N ASP A 204 3.65 18.36 9.74
CA ASP A 204 2.35 18.06 10.32
C ASP A 204 1.97 16.59 10.16
N SER A 205 2.25 15.97 8.99
CA SER A 205 2.04 14.54 8.79
C SER A 205 2.95 13.69 9.68
N TYR A 206 4.19 14.12 9.91
CA TYR A 206 5.11 13.45 10.85
C TYR A 206 4.61 13.55 12.29
N ALA A 207 4.16 14.74 12.71
CA ALA A 207 3.59 14.94 14.03
C ALA A 207 2.31 14.12 14.25
N LEU A 208 1.42 14.07 13.24
CA LEU A 208 0.22 13.21 13.27
C LEU A 208 0.60 11.74 13.42
N SER A 209 1.57 11.27 12.62
CA SER A 209 2.02 9.87 12.67
C SER A 209 2.64 9.53 14.03
N ALA A 210 3.41 10.42 14.61
CA ALA A 210 3.98 10.24 15.95
C ALA A 210 2.88 10.00 17.01
N ARG A 211 1.76 10.73 16.91
CA ARG A 211 0.63 10.60 17.84
C ARG A 211 -0.31 9.45 17.51
N GLN A 212 -0.52 9.13 16.24
CA GLN A 212 -1.64 8.28 15.82
C GLN A 212 -1.24 7.03 15.02
N ALA A 213 -0.09 6.98 14.34
CA ALA A 213 0.27 5.82 13.53
C ALA A 213 0.94 4.70 14.34
N ASP A 214 0.82 3.48 13.83
CA ASP A 214 1.66 2.35 14.20
C ASP A 214 2.82 2.18 13.21
N VAL A 215 2.59 2.60 11.96
CA VAL A 215 3.59 2.63 10.87
C VAL A 215 3.47 3.95 10.12
N HIS A 216 4.59 4.64 9.91
CA HIS A 216 4.66 5.76 8.97
C HIS A 216 5.32 5.32 7.67
N VAL A 217 4.64 5.50 6.55
CA VAL A 217 5.11 5.09 5.21
C VAL A 217 5.82 6.26 4.54
N LEU A 218 7.11 6.10 4.30
CA LEU A 218 7.93 7.00 3.51
C LEU A 218 7.90 6.61 2.02
N ASP A 219 8.05 7.57 1.14
CA ASP A 219 8.37 7.29 -0.26
C ASP A 219 9.86 6.97 -0.39
N ALA A 220 10.20 6.02 -1.26
CA ALA A 220 11.59 5.67 -1.52
C ALA A 220 12.37 6.86 -2.08
N GLY A 221 13.58 7.01 -1.61
CA GLY A 221 14.55 8.02 -1.99
C GLY A 221 15.97 7.59 -1.64
N HIS A 222 16.93 8.50 -1.72
CA HIS A 222 18.29 8.20 -1.29
C HIS A 222 18.32 7.73 0.16
N LEU A 223 19.12 6.70 0.43
CA LEU A 223 19.19 6.01 1.73
C LEU A 223 19.40 6.96 2.91
N ASP A 224 20.25 7.98 2.74
CA ASP A 224 20.54 8.95 3.81
C ASP A 224 19.32 9.82 4.16
N LEU A 225 18.47 10.16 3.17
CA LEU A 225 17.22 10.89 3.40
C LEU A 225 16.21 10.01 4.15
N VAL A 226 16.04 8.76 3.72
CA VAL A 226 15.16 7.80 4.40
C VAL A 226 15.62 7.57 5.85
N ARG A 227 16.93 7.44 6.08
CA ARG A 227 17.50 7.31 7.42
C ARG A 227 17.25 8.54 8.29
N ALA A 228 17.41 9.74 7.73
CA ALA A 228 17.18 11.00 8.43
C ALA A 228 15.69 11.15 8.82
N ASP A 229 14.77 10.85 7.88
CA ASP A 229 13.33 10.91 8.13
C ASP A 229 12.89 9.85 9.15
N ALA A 230 13.40 8.64 9.07
CA ALA A 230 13.16 7.58 10.05
C ALA A 230 13.61 8.02 11.46
N SER A 231 14.81 8.58 11.59
CA SER A 231 15.32 9.10 12.86
C SER A 231 14.46 10.22 13.42
N ARG A 232 14.03 11.14 12.58
CA ARG A 232 13.11 12.23 12.96
C ARG A 232 11.78 11.70 13.46
N LEU A 233 11.16 10.77 12.76
CA LEU A 233 9.90 10.15 13.14
C LEU A 233 10.00 9.39 14.46
N HIS A 234 11.08 8.62 14.68
CA HIS A 234 11.33 7.95 15.95
C HIS A 234 11.47 8.95 17.10
N THR A 235 12.16 10.07 16.88
CA THR A 235 12.32 11.12 17.91
C THR A 235 10.96 11.73 18.27
N LEU A 236 10.14 12.04 17.27
CA LEU A 236 8.79 12.59 17.50
C LEU A 236 7.89 11.59 18.23
N ALA A 237 7.90 10.31 17.81
CA ALA A 237 7.11 9.27 18.47
C ALA A 237 7.55 9.03 19.93
N ALA A 238 8.87 9.04 20.18
CA ALA A 238 9.40 8.91 21.55
C ALA A 238 8.97 10.07 22.45
N ALA A 239 8.88 11.30 21.94
CA ALA A 239 8.36 12.45 22.66
C ALA A 239 6.88 12.29 23.07
N GLU A 240 6.10 11.53 22.27
CA GLU A 240 4.71 11.15 22.57
C GLU A 240 4.60 9.87 23.42
N GLY A 241 5.73 9.33 23.90
CA GLY A 241 5.76 8.05 24.64
C GLY A 241 5.38 6.82 23.82
N ARG A 242 5.52 6.89 22.48
CA ARG A 242 5.10 5.84 21.55
C ARG A 242 6.29 5.27 20.78
N GLN A 243 6.09 4.07 20.28
CA GLN A 243 6.95 3.44 19.28
C GLN A 243 6.27 3.53 17.92
N LEU A 244 7.01 3.94 16.91
CA LEU A 244 6.55 4.06 15.54
C LEU A 244 7.46 3.21 14.64
N ARG A 245 6.87 2.35 13.82
CA ARG A 245 7.58 1.62 12.77
C ARG A 245 7.69 2.47 11.52
N ILE A 246 8.72 2.21 10.72
CA ILE A 246 8.93 2.90 9.44
C ILE A 246 8.57 1.94 8.31
N GLY A 247 7.68 2.39 7.46
CA GLY A 247 7.33 1.77 6.17
C GLY A 247 8.02 2.47 5.01
N LEU A 248 8.18 1.79 3.89
CA LEU A 248 8.72 2.33 2.64
C LEU A 248 7.89 1.85 1.46
N ARG A 249 7.46 2.78 0.61
CA ARG A 249 6.78 2.47 -0.65
C ARG A 249 7.73 2.65 -1.82
N ILE A 250 7.86 1.60 -2.66
CA ILE A 250 8.80 1.58 -3.76
C ILE A 250 8.34 0.66 -4.89
N ASP A 251 8.48 1.12 -6.13
CA ASP A 251 8.34 0.28 -7.31
C ASP A 251 9.63 -0.48 -7.60
N LEU A 252 9.51 -1.67 -8.16
CA LEU A 252 10.64 -2.54 -8.49
C LEU A 252 10.64 -2.89 -9.98
N LEU A 253 11.84 -2.91 -10.56
CA LEU A 253 12.11 -3.50 -11.86
C LEU A 253 13.39 -4.32 -11.74
N ALA A 254 13.24 -5.58 -11.37
CA ALA A 254 14.35 -6.51 -11.14
C ALA A 254 14.41 -7.56 -12.26
N ARG A 255 15.64 -7.83 -12.75
CA ARG A 255 15.89 -8.85 -13.79
C ARG A 255 17.05 -9.73 -13.36
N GLU A 256 17.40 -10.71 -14.19
CA GLU A 256 18.55 -11.57 -13.91
C GLU A 256 19.85 -10.76 -13.92
N THR A 257 19.98 -9.82 -14.87
CA THR A 257 21.13 -8.93 -14.98
C THR A 257 20.75 -7.45 -14.92
N GLN A 258 21.71 -6.60 -14.58
CA GLN A 258 21.53 -5.14 -14.61
C GLN A 258 21.21 -4.64 -16.03
N GLU A 259 21.87 -5.19 -17.03
CA GLU A 259 21.70 -4.81 -18.42
C GLU A 259 20.26 -5.07 -18.90
N GLU A 260 19.68 -6.21 -18.53
CA GLU A 260 18.28 -6.54 -18.83
C GLU A 260 17.32 -5.59 -18.12
N ALA A 261 17.54 -5.30 -16.84
CA ALA A 261 16.72 -4.37 -16.09
C ALA A 261 16.76 -2.95 -16.69
N GLU A 262 17.94 -2.46 -17.03
CA GLU A 262 18.10 -1.16 -17.68
C GLU A 262 17.49 -1.13 -19.10
N PHE A 263 17.63 -2.20 -19.86
CA PHE A 263 17.01 -2.31 -21.18
C PHE A 263 15.48 -2.22 -21.09
N ASP A 264 14.88 -2.99 -20.19
CA ASP A 264 13.45 -2.95 -19.94
C ASP A 264 13.00 -1.56 -19.45
N ALA A 265 13.74 -0.95 -18.52
CA ALA A 265 13.44 0.37 -18.01
C ALA A 265 13.45 1.44 -19.10
N ARG A 266 14.46 1.44 -19.98
CA ARG A 266 14.51 2.35 -21.13
C ARG A 266 13.36 2.14 -22.10
N ARG A 267 13.06 0.89 -22.43
CA ARG A 267 11.95 0.53 -23.29
C ARG A 267 10.61 1.03 -22.73
N TYR A 268 10.40 0.90 -21.43
CA TYR A 268 9.19 1.38 -20.77
C TYR A 268 9.08 2.91 -20.81
N LEU A 269 10.16 3.64 -20.60
CA LEU A 269 10.19 5.09 -20.73
C LEU A 269 9.88 5.56 -22.16
N GLU A 270 10.48 4.93 -23.17
CA GLU A 270 10.20 5.23 -24.56
C GLU A 270 8.72 5.01 -24.93
N GLN A 271 8.15 3.90 -24.50
CA GLN A 271 6.75 3.55 -24.76
C GLN A 271 5.75 4.45 -24.03
N SER A 272 6.08 4.89 -22.82
CA SER A 272 5.24 5.82 -22.05
C SER A 272 5.34 7.27 -22.52
N GLY A 273 6.29 7.59 -23.41
CA GLY A 273 6.62 8.96 -23.84
C GLY A 273 7.25 9.77 -22.70
N GLY A 274 7.78 9.11 -21.68
CA GLY A 274 8.47 9.72 -20.57
C GLY A 274 9.86 10.19 -20.97
N GLN A 275 10.28 11.34 -20.43
CA GLN A 275 11.69 11.75 -20.46
C GLN A 275 12.28 11.53 -19.08
N ARG A 276 13.49 11.05 -19.05
CA ARG A 276 14.21 10.80 -17.83
C ARG A 276 15.57 11.46 -17.77
N ALA A 277 15.90 12.01 -16.60
CA ALA A 277 17.28 12.23 -16.19
C ALA A 277 17.80 10.95 -15.52
N PHE A 278 18.72 10.26 -16.17
CA PHE A 278 19.45 9.13 -15.59
C PHE A 278 20.50 9.68 -14.64
N GLY A 279 20.35 9.47 -13.33
CA GLY A 279 21.47 9.55 -12.40
C GLY A 279 22.23 8.21 -12.38
N ASN A 280 23.41 8.19 -11.78
CA ASN A 280 24.19 6.95 -11.54
C ASN A 280 23.62 6.11 -10.39
N SER A 281 22.38 6.27 -10.04
CA SER A 281 21.70 5.58 -8.95
C SER A 281 20.79 4.47 -9.48
N ALA A 282 20.69 3.38 -8.76
CA ALA A 282 19.70 2.33 -9.02
C ALA A 282 18.25 2.82 -8.88
N LEU A 283 18.04 3.97 -8.21
CA LEU A 283 16.72 4.60 -8.09
C LEU A 283 16.43 5.45 -9.33
N TRP A 284 15.32 5.12 -9.98
CA TRP A 284 14.87 5.77 -11.20
C TRP A 284 13.56 6.51 -10.96
N ASN A 285 13.50 7.78 -11.41
CA ASN A 285 12.28 8.55 -11.49
C ASN A 285 11.66 8.40 -12.89
N GLY A 286 10.35 8.49 -13.02
CA GLY A 286 9.66 8.52 -14.32
C GLY A 286 9.23 7.16 -14.87
N LEU A 287 9.57 6.05 -14.20
CA LEU A 287 9.01 4.72 -14.47
C LEU A 287 7.73 4.47 -13.69
N THR A 288 7.56 5.17 -12.57
CA THR A 288 6.38 5.05 -11.72
C THR A 288 5.14 5.48 -12.49
N THR A 289 4.18 4.61 -12.57
CA THR A 289 2.86 5.01 -13.03
C THR A 289 2.21 5.88 -11.95
N LYS A 290 1.39 6.85 -12.34
CA LYS A 290 0.57 7.62 -11.39
C LYS A 290 -0.30 6.72 -10.50
N GLN A 291 -0.56 5.51 -10.97
CA GLN A 291 -1.43 4.52 -10.35
C GLN A 291 -0.85 3.89 -9.07
N ASN A 292 0.47 3.78 -8.95
CA ASN A 292 1.09 3.05 -7.83
C ASN A 292 1.43 3.94 -6.64
N GLY A 293 1.36 5.27 -6.79
CA GLY A 293 1.67 6.23 -5.72
C GLY A 293 3.14 6.28 -5.29
N ALA A 294 3.99 5.35 -5.72
CA ALA A 294 5.42 5.39 -5.47
C ALA A 294 6.09 6.50 -6.29
N LYS A 295 7.14 7.12 -5.75
CA LYS A 295 7.87 8.22 -6.42
C LYS A 295 9.13 7.76 -7.13
N ALA A 296 9.62 6.57 -6.81
CA ALA A 296 10.83 6.01 -7.39
C ALA A 296 10.68 4.51 -7.66
N THR A 297 11.38 4.06 -8.70
CA THR A 297 11.52 2.65 -9.06
C THR A 297 12.96 2.23 -8.82
N LEU A 298 13.17 1.13 -8.14
CA LEU A 298 14.46 0.50 -7.99
C LEU A 298 14.70 -0.44 -9.18
N VAL A 299 15.72 -0.12 -9.98
CA VAL A 299 16.06 -0.83 -11.21
C VAL A 299 17.42 -1.51 -11.06
N GLY A 300 17.51 -2.82 -11.30
CA GLY A 300 18.76 -3.55 -11.22
C GLY A 300 18.61 -5.05 -11.36
N SER A 301 19.72 -5.78 -11.17
CA SER A 301 19.66 -7.24 -11.05
C SER A 301 18.91 -7.64 -9.78
N PHE A 302 18.46 -8.90 -9.67
CA PHE A 302 17.82 -9.41 -8.44
C PHE A 302 18.69 -9.19 -7.22
N GLU A 303 20.00 -9.41 -7.35
CA GLU A 303 20.96 -9.22 -6.27
C GLU A 303 21.08 -7.74 -5.85
N GLN A 304 21.23 -6.84 -6.81
CA GLN A 304 21.33 -5.40 -6.55
C GLN A 304 20.05 -4.83 -5.91
N VAL A 305 18.88 -5.29 -6.37
CA VAL A 305 17.59 -4.90 -5.78
C VAL A 305 17.48 -5.42 -4.35
N ALA A 306 17.87 -6.67 -4.09
CA ALA A 306 17.88 -7.23 -2.75
C ALA A 306 18.86 -6.47 -1.82
N GLU A 307 20.09 -6.20 -2.26
CA GLU A 307 21.08 -5.42 -1.50
C GLU A 307 20.56 -4.03 -1.12
N GLN A 308 19.90 -3.33 -2.05
CA GLN A 308 19.35 -2.01 -1.78
C GLN A 308 18.18 -2.07 -0.79
N LEU A 309 17.31 -3.07 -0.88
CA LEU A 309 16.23 -3.28 0.08
C LEU A 309 16.79 -3.66 1.47
N ILE A 310 17.86 -4.45 1.53
CA ILE A 310 18.60 -4.75 2.77
C ILE A 310 19.17 -3.45 3.38
N ALA A 311 19.73 -2.56 2.57
CA ALA A 311 20.22 -1.28 3.06
C ALA A 311 19.12 -0.41 3.69
N TYR A 312 17.90 -0.46 3.18
CA TYR A 312 16.74 0.18 3.81
C TYR A 312 16.31 -0.53 5.10
N LEU A 313 16.36 -1.86 5.16
CA LEU A 313 16.16 -2.61 6.42
C LEU A 313 17.14 -2.16 7.49
N ASP A 314 18.43 -2.07 7.15
CA ASP A 314 19.49 -1.63 8.05
C ASP A 314 19.38 -0.14 8.44
N ALA A 315 18.67 0.66 7.63
CA ALA A 315 18.31 2.04 7.95
C ALA A 315 17.08 2.16 8.88
N GLY A 316 16.46 1.03 9.28
CA GLY A 316 15.35 0.99 10.21
C GLY A 316 13.96 0.84 9.57
N VAL A 317 13.88 0.66 8.25
CA VAL A 317 12.61 0.31 7.59
C VAL A 317 12.21 -1.10 8.00
N SER A 318 10.93 -1.30 8.31
CA SER A 318 10.42 -2.60 8.76
C SER A 318 9.11 -3.03 8.06
N SER A 319 8.56 -2.18 7.20
CA SER A 319 7.39 -2.53 6.40
C SER A 319 7.59 -2.01 4.98
N PHE A 320 7.48 -2.88 4.00
CA PHE A 320 7.67 -2.50 2.60
C PHE A 320 6.36 -2.66 1.85
N ILE A 321 5.98 -1.64 1.08
CA ILE A 321 4.90 -1.70 0.09
C ILE A 321 5.58 -1.71 -1.27
N LEU A 322 5.65 -2.90 -1.85
CA LEU A 322 6.33 -3.19 -3.11
C LEU A 322 5.32 -3.27 -4.24
N SER A 323 5.66 -2.73 -5.37
CA SER A 323 4.87 -2.80 -6.60
C SER A 323 5.74 -2.95 -7.83
N ALA A 324 5.19 -3.50 -8.88
CA ALA A 324 5.82 -3.58 -10.21
C ALA A 324 4.75 -3.83 -11.28
N ILE A 325 5.11 -3.63 -12.54
CA ILE A 325 4.23 -3.83 -13.70
C ILE A 325 4.91 -4.74 -14.72
N PRO A 326 4.20 -5.78 -15.20
CA PRO A 326 2.83 -6.22 -14.89
C PRO A 326 2.76 -6.94 -13.54
N SER A 327 1.76 -6.58 -12.71
CA SER A 327 1.74 -6.91 -11.28
C SER A 327 1.72 -8.42 -10.98
N LEU A 328 1.02 -9.21 -11.78
CA LEU A 328 0.90 -10.65 -11.56
C LEU A 328 2.24 -11.39 -11.71
N GLU A 329 2.92 -11.16 -12.82
CA GLU A 329 4.19 -11.84 -13.14
C GLU A 329 5.33 -11.34 -12.24
N GLU A 330 5.31 -10.05 -11.94
CA GLU A 330 6.34 -9.45 -11.09
C GLU A 330 6.18 -9.88 -9.62
N ALA A 331 4.96 -10.17 -9.13
CA ALA A 331 4.77 -10.73 -7.80
C ALA A 331 5.52 -12.07 -7.64
N TYR A 332 5.41 -12.97 -8.61
CA TYR A 332 6.19 -14.22 -8.62
C TYR A 332 7.68 -13.95 -8.74
N ARG A 333 8.09 -13.09 -9.68
CA ARG A 333 9.50 -12.80 -9.94
C ARG A 333 10.22 -12.24 -8.70
N ILE A 334 9.61 -11.28 -8.03
CA ILE A 334 10.18 -10.68 -6.82
C ILE A 334 10.14 -11.69 -5.66
N GLY A 335 9.04 -12.42 -5.50
CA GLY A 335 8.93 -13.44 -4.45
C GLY A 335 9.94 -14.58 -4.58
N GLU A 336 10.24 -15.00 -5.79
CA GLU A 336 11.15 -16.12 -6.04
C GLU A 336 12.63 -15.69 -6.02
N ASN A 337 12.96 -14.47 -6.46
CA ASN A 337 14.35 -14.08 -6.70
C ASN A 337 14.87 -12.98 -5.76
N VAL A 338 14.00 -12.20 -5.10
CA VAL A 338 14.42 -11.10 -4.22
C VAL A 338 14.10 -11.38 -2.76
N LEU A 339 12.88 -11.78 -2.43
CA LEU A 339 12.46 -11.99 -1.04
C LEU A 339 13.30 -13.04 -0.28
N PRO A 340 13.80 -14.14 -0.88
CA PRO A 340 14.63 -15.11 -0.17
C PRO A 340 15.91 -14.50 0.42
N ALA A 341 16.57 -13.58 -0.30
CA ALA A 341 17.76 -12.89 0.20
C ALA A 341 17.44 -11.97 1.40
N LEU A 342 16.29 -11.28 1.34
CA LEU A 342 15.81 -10.44 2.44
C LEU A 342 15.49 -11.28 3.68
N HIS A 343 14.78 -12.40 3.52
CA HIS A 343 14.46 -13.31 4.62
C HIS A 343 15.72 -13.90 5.26
N ALA A 344 16.72 -14.28 4.46
CA ALA A 344 18.00 -14.79 4.95
C ALA A 344 18.74 -13.72 5.78
N HIS A 345 18.78 -12.47 5.31
CA HIS A 345 19.38 -11.35 6.04
C HIS A 345 18.66 -11.08 7.38
N ILE A 346 17.33 -11.08 7.38
CA ILE A 346 16.51 -10.90 8.57
C ILE A 346 16.80 -11.99 9.61
N GLN A 347 16.83 -13.26 9.19
CA GLN A 347 17.14 -14.39 10.07
C GLN A 347 18.54 -14.28 10.67
N ALA A 348 19.54 -13.95 9.85
CA ALA A 348 20.91 -13.77 10.31
C ALA A 348 21.04 -12.62 11.33
N THR A 349 20.32 -11.53 11.13
CA THR A 349 20.31 -10.38 12.06
C THR A 349 19.62 -10.74 13.38
N GLN A 350 18.51 -11.47 13.35
CA GLN A 350 17.81 -11.93 14.55
C GLN A 350 18.65 -12.91 15.36
N GLN A 351 19.39 -13.81 14.73
CA GLN A 351 20.30 -14.76 15.40
C GLN A 351 21.49 -14.06 16.08
N ARG A 352 21.95 -12.92 15.54
CA ARG A 352 23.03 -12.14 16.16
C ARG A 352 22.57 -11.32 17.35
N ALA A 353 21.27 -11.01 17.42
CA ALA A 353 20.67 -10.23 18.50
C ALA A 353 20.13 -11.06 19.67
N ALA A 354 20.01 -12.39 19.50
CA ALA A 354 19.58 -13.37 20.51
C ALA A 354 20.76 -13.95 21.29
#